data_cda76c5b623db645d88df48d513b973e
#
_entry.id   cda76c5b623db645d88df48d513b973e
#
_cell.length_a   1.000
_cell.length_b   1.000
_cell.length_c   1.000
_cell.angle_alpha   90.00
_cell.angle_beta   90.00
_cell.angle_gamma   90.00
#
_symmetry.space_group_name_H-M   'P 1'
#
loop_
_entity.id
_entity.type
_entity.pdbx_description
1 polymer ?
#
loop_
_entity_poly.entity_id
_entity_poly.type
_entity_poly.pdbx_seq_one_letter_code
_entity_poly.pdbx_strand_id
1 'polypeptide(L)'
;MDEALLELDSVSKIFTTGLLGGTRIKAVDNVSMKVYKGEILGILGESGSGKSTIAKLILKMLKPTSGKILYRGRDVWSIDNKVYYRRVQGVFQDPYASFNPRRRVLDIFVDTMRNYYAELTSKITEELERALSKVGMNVKDVIGKYSHEFSGGQLQRLSIARALLVKPEAIVADEPVSMVDASTRIDILNIFIDLKEEEGLASTIIGHDLGLASYVSDRVVVLYKGQVVEQGTVNILRDPAHPYTKMLLEAVPRIDYKWTTPLRYQVESVQTRHTTGCVFVNRCPFRLEDKCAKLEPHVVNLGDSQVKCWLYAEK
;
A
#
# COMPACT_ATOMS: atom_id res chain seq x y z
N MET A 1 -21.66 -1.18 -11.58
CA MET A 1 -20.36 -0.70 -11.10
C MET A 1 -20.33 -0.93 -9.61
N ASP A 2 -19.40 -1.71 -9.13
CA ASP A 2 -19.28 -2.00 -7.71
C ASP A 2 -18.94 -0.73 -6.95
N GLU A 3 -19.62 -0.52 -5.81
CA GLU A 3 -19.39 0.64 -4.95
C GLU A 3 -17.99 0.53 -4.31
N ALA A 4 -17.20 1.60 -4.39
CA ALA A 4 -15.88 1.62 -3.81
C ALA A 4 -15.97 1.52 -2.28
N LEU A 5 -15.19 0.61 -1.69
CA LEU A 5 -15.08 0.49 -0.24
C LEU A 5 -14.26 1.65 0.35
N LEU A 6 -13.12 1.94 -0.29
CA LEU A 6 -12.25 3.08 0.03
C LEU A 6 -11.99 3.88 -1.24
N GLU A 7 -11.99 5.20 -1.14
CA GLU A 7 -11.71 6.10 -2.25
C GLU A 7 -10.85 7.28 -1.78
N LEU A 8 -9.79 7.53 -2.51
CA LEU A 8 -9.06 8.79 -2.45
C LEU A 8 -9.54 9.65 -3.62
N ASP A 9 -10.04 10.84 -3.31
CA ASP A 9 -10.49 11.82 -4.30
C ASP A 9 -9.61 13.06 -4.23
N SER A 10 -8.74 13.20 -5.25
CA SER A 10 -7.85 14.35 -5.45
C SER A 10 -7.00 14.69 -4.20
N VAL A 11 -6.53 13.64 -3.52
CA VAL A 11 -5.83 13.76 -2.24
C VAL A 11 -4.42 14.29 -2.43
N SER A 12 -4.09 15.34 -1.66
CA SER A 12 -2.71 15.84 -1.57
C SER A 12 -2.24 15.91 -0.11
N LYS A 13 -0.94 15.66 0.10
CA LYS A 13 -0.27 15.84 1.38
C LYS A 13 1.04 16.58 1.22
N ILE A 14 1.14 17.74 1.87
CA ILE A 14 2.33 18.57 1.88
C ILE A 14 2.87 18.57 3.31
N PHE A 15 4.15 18.27 3.45
CA PHE A 15 4.90 18.45 4.68
C PHE A 15 5.71 19.76 4.60
N THR A 16 5.73 20.52 5.66
CA THR A 16 6.56 21.73 5.78
C THR A 16 7.63 21.49 6.85
N THR A 17 8.89 21.64 6.49
CA THR A 17 10.04 21.47 7.42
C THR A 17 10.67 22.83 7.70
N GLY A 18 10.91 23.15 8.97
CA GLY A 18 11.56 24.40 9.43
C GLY A 18 10.60 25.44 10.01
N LEU A 19 11.11 26.23 10.99
CA LEU A 19 10.33 27.23 11.75
C LEU A 19 10.05 28.52 10.97
N LEU A 20 10.91 28.91 10.03
CA LEU A 20 10.80 30.18 9.27
C LEU A 20 11.02 29.87 7.76
N GLY A 21 9.95 29.78 7.00
CA GLY A 21 10.02 29.66 5.54
C GLY A 21 10.55 28.31 5.00
N GLY A 22 10.29 27.22 5.70
CA GLY A 22 10.86 25.89 5.43
C GLY A 22 10.50 25.28 4.08
N THR A 23 11.27 24.29 3.67
CA THR A 23 11.04 23.52 2.42
C THR A 23 9.69 22.80 2.50
N ARG A 24 8.87 22.99 1.46
CA ARG A 24 7.62 22.25 1.29
C ARG A 24 7.85 21.00 0.46
N ILE A 25 7.55 19.84 1.02
CA ILE A 25 7.64 18.54 0.35
C ILE A 25 6.23 18.06 0.07
N LYS A 26 5.86 17.95 -1.20
CA LYS A 26 4.58 17.40 -1.64
C LYS A 26 4.73 15.88 -1.76
N ALA A 27 4.44 15.18 -0.67
CA ALA A 27 4.62 13.72 -0.59
C ALA A 27 3.52 12.94 -1.34
N VAL A 28 2.32 13.53 -1.43
CA VAL A 28 1.19 13.03 -2.23
C VAL A 28 0.61 14.23 -2.96
N ASP A 29 0.37 14.08 -4.25
CA ASP A 29 -0.02 15.15 -5.16
C ASP A 29 -1.20 14.73 -6.04
N ASN A 30 -2.40 15.22 -5.70
CA ASN A 30 -3.63 15.04 -6.46
C ASN A 30 -3.89 13.55 -6.82
N VAL A 31 -3.77 12.67 -5.81
CA VAL A 31 -3.97 11.23 -6.00
C VAL A 31 -5.44 10.88 -5.92
N SER A 32 -5.94 10.20 -6.96
CA SER A 32 -7.27 9.60 -7.00
C SER A 32 -7.15 8.11 -7.28
N MET A 33 -7.73 7.28 -6.42
CA MET A 33 -7.75 5.83 -6.56
C MET A 33 -8.89 5.22 -5.75
N LYS A 34 -9.31 4.00 -6.12
CA LYS A 34 -10.40 3.27 -5.47
C LYS A 34 -9.94 1.87 -5.09
N VAL A 35 -10.44 1.40 -3.95
CA VAL A 35 -10.32 0.01 -3.49
C VAL A 35 -11.73 -0.57 -3.39
N TYR A 36 -11.96 -1.71 -4.00
CA TYR A 36 -13.26 -2.37 -3.99
C TYR A 36 -13.29 -3.51 -2.96
N LYS A 37 -14.50 -3.92 -2.57
CA LYS A 37 -14.67 -5.07 -1.68
C LYS A 37 -14.16 -6.35 -2.36
N GLY A 38 -13.44 -7.20 -1.63
CA GLY A 38 -12.88 -8.43 -2.18
C GLY A 38 -11.82 -8.20 -3.25
N GLU A 39 -11.09 -7.08 -3.17
CA GLU A 39 -10.01 -6.72 -4.07
C GLU A 39 -8.68 -6.62 -3.33
N ILE A 40 -7.60 -7.05 -3.97
CA ILE A 40 -6.24 -6.72 -3.55
C ILE A 40 -5.68 -5.67 -4.51
N LEU A 41 -5.54 -4.43 -4.01
CA LEU A 41 -4.92 -3.32 -4.73
C LEU A 41 -3.44 -3.22 -4.38
N GLY A 42 -2.56 -3.39 -5.36
CA GLY A 42 -1.12 -3.14 -5.22
C GLY A 42 -0.79 -1.65 -5.39
N ILE A 43 -0.01 -1.05 -4.48
CA ILE A 43 0.55 0.30 -4.65
C ILE A 43 2.06 0.18 -4.80
N LEU A 44 2.56 0.55 -5.98
CA LEU A 44 3.93 0.34 -6.41
C LEU A 44 4.68 1.65 -6.65
N GLY A 45 6.00 1.61 -6.60
CA GLY A 45 6.88 2.74 -6.91
C GLY A 45 8.18 2.69 -6.11
N GLU A 46 9.14 3.51 -6.50
CA GLU A 46 10.43 3.65 -5.81
C GLU A 46 10.28 4.14 -4.36
N SER A 47 11.34 3.96 -3.55
CA SER A 47 11.40 4.56 -2.21
C SER A 47 11.22 6.08 -2.30
N GLY A 48 10.43 6.66 -1.39
CA GLY A 48 10.10 8.09 -1.41
C GLY A 48 9.03 8.50 -2.42
N SER A 49 8.39 7.59 -3.17
CA SER A 49 7.30 7.94 -4.09
C SER A 49 5.98 8.35 -3.42
N GLY A 50 5.85 8.22 -2.09
CA GLY A 50 4.65 8.62 -1.34
C GLY A 50 3.77 7.47 -0.85
N LYS A 51 4.12 6.21 -1.10
CA LYS A 51 3.32 5.01 -0.78
C LYS A 51 2.93 4.92 0.71
N SER A 52 3.91 4.94 1.61
CA SER A 52 3.64 4.90 3.07
C SER A 52 2.88 6.13 3.57
N THR A 53 2.99 7.28 2.86
CA THR A 53 2.15 8.45 3.16
C THR A 53 0.70 8.16 2.82
N ILE A 54 0.42 7.50 1.69
CA ILE A 54 -0.94 7.07 1.31
C ILE A 54 -1.49 6.07 2.35
N ALA A 55 -0.69 5.07 2.78
CA ALA A 55 -1.12 4.17 3.86
C ALA A 55 -1.55 4.94 5.11
N LYS A 56 -0.72 5.86 5.59
CA LYS A 56 -1.00 6.68 6.78
C LYS A 56 -2.22 7.58 6.60
N LEU A 57 -2.48 8.07 5.39
CA LEU A 57 -3.67 8.85 5.06
C LEU A 57 -4.93 7.99 5.13
N ILE A 58 -4.94 6.80 4.49
CA ILE A 58 -6.06 5.86 4.54
C ILE A 58 -6.32 5.44 6.00
N LEU A 59 -5.29 5.14 6.76
CA LEU A 59 -5.38 4.74 8.17
C LEU A 59 -5.73 5.91 9.14
N LYS A 60 -6.08 7.10 8.65
CA LYS A 60 -6.35 8.31 9.48
C LYS A 60 -5.20 8.69 10.43
N MET A 61 -3.99 8.20 10.19
CA MET A 61 -2.80 8.61 10.96
C MET A 61 -2.28 9.99 10.51
N LEU A 62 -2.62 10.38 9.28
CA LEU A 62 -2.32 11.70 8.72
C LEU A 62 -3.59 12.30 8.11
N LYS A 63 -3.81 13.60 8.32
CA LYS A 63 -4.87 14.33 7.64
C LYS A 63 -4.35 14.83 6.29
N PRO A 64 -5.12 14.72 5.20
CA PRO A 64 -4.75 15.30 3.90
C PRO A 64 -4.66 16.84 4.00
N THR A 65 -3.82 17.44 3.14
CA THR A 65 -3.75 18.89 2.99
C THR A 65 -4.91 19.40 2.13
N SER A 66 -5.30 18.60 1.12
CA SER A 66 -6.48 18.83 0.27
C SER A 66 -7.02 17.49 -0.26
N GLY A 67 -8.22 17.51 -0.85
CA GLY A 67 -8.93 16.33 -1.29
C GLY A 67 -9.66 15.63 -0.14
N LYS A 68 -10.28 14.48 -0.44
CA LYS A 68 -11.08 13.70 0.50
C LYS A 68 -10.68 12.22 0.46
N ILE A 69 -10.84 11.56 1.61
CA ILE A 69 -10.73 10.11 1.72
C ILE A 69 -12.09 9.61 2.16
N LEU A 70 -12.68 8.73 1.36
CA LEU A 70 -14.02 8.23 1.58
C LEU A 70 -13.98 6.75 1.94
N TYR A 71 -14.80 6.35 2.90
CA TYR A 71 -15.12 4.98 3.21
C TYR A 71 -16.63 4.78 2.98
N ARG A 72 -17.00 3.93 2.03
CA ARG A 72 -18.39 3.75 1.58
C ARG A 72 -19.07 5.09 1.27
N GLY A 73 -18.41 5.92 0.49
CA GLY A 73 -18.90 7.25 0.08
C GLY A 73 -18.93 8.33 1.17
N ARG A 74 -18.54 8.01 2.43
CA ARG A 74 -18.53 8.96 3.56
C ARG A 74 -17.11 9.39 3.89
N ASP A 75 -16.90 10.68 4.11
CA ASP A 75 -15.59 11.21 4.51
C ASP A 75 -15.12 10.52 5.81
N VAL A 76 -13.95 9.90 5.78
CA VAL A 76 -13.40 9.16 6.93
C VAL A 76 -13.24 10.04 8.17
N TRP A 77 -13.03 11.34 8.01
CA TRP A 77 -12.89 12.29 9.12
C TRP A 77 -14.23 12.62 9.79
N SER A 78 -15.36 12.30 9.15
CA SER A 78 -16.70 12.41 9.74
C SER A 78 -17.13 11.16 10.52
N ILE A 79 -16.36 10.07 10.39
CA ILE A 79 -16.66 8.78 11.04
C ILE A 79 -15.90 8.73 12.37
N ASP A 80 -16.59 8.25 13.42
CA ASP A 80 -15.93 8.00 14.71
C ASP A 80 -14.71 7.09 14.57
N ASN A 81 -13.63 7.40 15.29
CA ASN A 81 -12.37 6.67 15.16
C ASN A 81 -12.50 5.18 15.51
N LYS A 82 -13.26 4.84 16.56
CA LYS A 82 -13.44 3.45 17.01
C LYS A 82 -14.21 2.66 15.94
N VAL A 83 -15.22 3.27 15.33
CA VAL A 83 -15.99 2.68 14.22
C VAL A 83 -15.10 2.48 13.00
N TYR A 84 -14.33 3.50 12.60
CA TYR A 84 -13.44 3.41 11.44
C TYR A 84 -12.35 2.37 11.62
N TYR A 85 -11.62 2.42 12.74
CA TYR A 85 -10.53 1.47 13.01
C TYR A 85 -11.01 0.03 13.25
N ARG A 86 -12.27 -0.19 13.55
CA ARG A 86 -12.84 -1.54 13.51
C ARG A 86 -12.96 -2.07 12.09
N ARG A 87 -13.19 -1.19 11.11
CA ARG A 87 -13.43 -1.55 9.70
C ARG A 87 -12.19 -1.55 8.84
N VAL A 88 -11.24 -0.68 9.12
CA VAL A 88 -10.01 -0.52 8.35
C VAL A 88 -8.81 -0.68 9.29
N GLN A 89 -8.03 -1.73 9.06
CA GLN A 89 -6.88 -2.07 9.89
C GLN A 89 -5.57 -1.88 9.13
N GLY A 90 -4.47 -1.68 9.88
CA GLY A 90 -3.13 -1.52 9.33
C GLY A 90 -2.21 -2.69 9.71
N VAL A 91 -1.42 -3.15 8.75
CA VAL A 91 -0.28 -4.05 8.96
C VAL A 91 0.96 -3.31 8.48
N PHE A 92 1.97 -3.17 9.34
CA PHE A 92 3.13 -2.31 9.08
C PHE A 92 4.38 -3.13 8.76
N GLN A 93 5.35 -2.46 8.15
CA GLN A 93 6.61 -3.01 7.67
C GLN A 93 7.42 -3.69 8.78
N ASP A 94 7.52 -3.04 9.96
CA ASP A 94 8.24 -3.58 11.11
C ASP A 94 7.27 -4.28 12.07
N PRO A 95 7.24 -5.63 12.08
CA PRO A 95 6.37 -6.37 12.98
C PRO A 95 6.83 -6.24 14.45
N TYR A 96 8.13 -6.04 14.72
CA TYR A 96 8.62 -5.87 16.09
C TYR A 96 8.12 -4.57 16.71
N ALA A 97 8.09 -3.47 15.96
CA ALA A 97 7.54 -2.20 16.40
C ALA A 97 6.02 -2.27 16.68
N SER A 98 5.35 -3.28 16.14
CA SER A 98 3.90 -3.49 16.33
C SER A 98 3.53 -4.16 17.67
N PHE A 99 4.50 -4.72 18.39
CA PHE A 99 4.31 -5.40 19.67
C PHE A 99 5.20 -4.80 20.76
N ASN A 100 4.60 -4.51 21.91
CA ASN A 100 5.38 -4.08 23.08
C ASN A 100 6.22 -5.29 23.59
N PRO A 101 7.58 -5.21 23.59
CA PRO A 101 8.44 -6.33 23.95
C PRO A 101 8.35 -6.76 25.42
N ARG A 102 7.78 -5.89 26.27
CA ARG A 102 7.56 -6.16 27.71
C ARG A 102 6.22 -6.82 28.01
N ARG A 103 5.39 -7.05 26.99
CA ARG A 103 4.08 -7.68 27.11
C ARG A 103 4.02 -8.99 26.36
N ARG A 104 3.28 -9.96 26.88
CA ARG A 104 2.99 -11.19 26.17
C ARG A 104 2.09 -10.89 24.97
N VAL A 105 2.32 -11.56 23.87
CA VAL A 105 1.56 -11.35 22.62
C VAL A 105 0.07 -11.57 22.84
N LEU A 106 -0.30 -12.60 23.58
CA LEU A 106 -1.70 -12.91 23.88
C LEU A 106 -2.41 -11.80 24.66
N ASP A 107 -1.72 -11.13 25.60
CA ASP A 107 -2.30 -10.02 26.36
C ASP A 107 -2.64 -8.84 25.44
N ILE A 108 -1.79 -8.58 24.43
CA ILE A 108 -2.03 -7.53 23.43
C ILE A 108 -3.26 -7.87 22.58
N PHE A 109 -3.46 -9.15 22.25
CA PHE A 109 -4.64 -9.62 21.50
C PHE A 109 -5.92 -9.46 22.32
N VAL A 110 -5.88 -9.88 23.58
CA VAL A 110 -7.01 -9.72 24.52
C VAL A 110 -7.38 -8.25 24.69
N ASP A 111 -6.41 -7.37 24.85
CA ASP A 111 -6.68 -5.92 24.95
C ASP A 111 -7.26 -5.35 23.66
N THR A 112 -6.77 -5.78 22.50
CA THR A 112 -7.34 -5.38 21.21
C THR A 112 -8.82 -5.76 21.16
N MET A 113 -9.17 -6.97 21.58
CA MET A 113 -10.57 -7.40 21.60
C MET A 113 -11.40 -6.60 22.61
N ARG A 114 -10.92 -6.41 23.83
CA ARG A 114 -11.61 -5.60 24.86
C ARG A 114 -11.91 -4.17 24.42
N ASN A 115 -11.02 -3.56 23.66
CA ASN A 115 -11.22 -2.21 23.16
C ASN A 115 -12.40 -2.08 22.18
N TYR A 116 -12.73 -3.15 21.45
CA TYR A 116 -13.76 -3.11 20.40
C TYR A 116 -15.04 -3.86 20.75
N TYR A 117 -14.99 -4.77 21.73
CA TYR A 117 -16.12 -5.61 22.11
C TYR A 117 -16.37 -5.52 23.62
N ALA A 118 -17.50 -4.97 24.02
CA ALA A 118 -17.83 -4.72 25.43
C ALA A 118 -18.20 -5.99 26.23
N GLU A 119 -18.67 -7.08 25.57
CA GLU A 119 -19.30 -8.25 26.20
C GLU A 119 -18.57 -9.58 25.95
N LEU A 120 -17.25 -9.58 25.85
CA LEU A 120 -16.51 -10.67 25.22
C LEU A 120 -15.90 -11.73 26.14
N THR A 121 -16.41 -11.99 27.34
CA THR A 121 -15.77 -12.97 28.21
C THR A 121 -15.84 -14.43 27.70
N SER A 122 -16.90 -14.82 27.00
CA SER A 122 -17.07 -16.20 26.51
C SER A 122 -16.56 -16.50 25.10
N LYS A 123 -16.40 -15.47 24.25
CA LYS A 123 -16.01 -15.61 22.84
C LYS A 123 -14.55 -15.28 22.54
N ILE A 124 -13.78 -14.81 23.53
CA ILE A 124 -12.38 -14.39 23.32
C ILE A 124 -11.55 -15.55 22.75
N THR A 125 -11.67 -16.74 23.31
CA THR A 125 -10.89 -17.91 22.89
C THR A 125 -11.24 -18.31 21.46
N GLU A 126 -12.51 -18.37 21.11
CA GLU A 126 -12.99 -18.72 19.77
C GLU A 126 -12.49 -17.73 18.70
N GLU A 127 -12.58 -16.42 18.97
CA GLU A 127 -12.10 -15.40 18.02
C GLU A 127 -10.57 -15.38 17.91
N LEU A 128 -9.85 -15.68 18.99
CA LEU A 128 -8.40 -15.86 18.96
C LEU A 128 -8.00 -17.06 18.10
N GLU A 129 -8.65 -18.21 18.33
CA GLU A 129 -8.43 -19.42 17.54
C GLU A 129 -8.71 -19.17 16.07
N ARG A 130 -9.83 -18.52 15.75
CA ARG A 130 -10.18 -18.14 14.38
C ARG A 130 -9.12 -17.25 13.73
N ALA A 131 -8.71 -16.17 14.39
CA ALA A 131 -7.75 -15.23 13.83
C ALA A 131 -6.36 -15.83 13.65
N LEU A 132 -5.92 -16.68 14.58
CA LEU A 132 -4.63 -17.37 14.50
C LEU A 132 -4.64 -18.46 13.45
N SER A 133 -5.71 -19.25 13.33
CA SER A 133 -5.81 -20.29 12.30
C SER A 133 -5.75 -19.72 10.88
N LYS A 134 -6.34 -18.53 10.63
CA LYS A 134 -6.29 -17.83 9.34
C LYS A 134 -4.86 -17.47 8.89
N VAL A 135 -3.94 -17.35 9.83
CA VAL A 135 -2.53 -17.06 9.55
C VAL A 135 -1.63 -18.28 9.71
N GLY A 136 -2.22 -19.49 9.82
CA GLY A 136 -1.49 -20.74 9.97
C GLY A 136 -0.79 -20.90 11.32
N MET A 137 -1.38 -20.33 12.40
CA MET A 137 -0.86 -20.43 13.77
C MET A 137 -1.93 -20.95 14.72
N ASN A 138 -1.51 -21.48 15.89
CA ASN A 138 -2.40 -21.95 16.94
C ASN A 138 -2.21 -21.15 18.23
N VAL A 139 -3.23 -21.11 19.08
CA VAL A 139 -3.16 -20.44 20.39
C VAL A 139 -2.01 -20.99 21.24
N LYS A 140 -1.75 -22.30 21.18
CA LYS A 140 -0.64 -22.97 21.91
C LYS A 140 0.73 -22.43 21.52
N ASP A 141 0.90 -21.96 20.29
CA ASP A 141 2.16 -21.39 19.79
C ASP A 141 2.44 -19.99 20.37
N VAL A 142 1.40 -19.32 20.89
CA VAL A 142 1.43 -17.91 21.32
C VAL A 142 1.32 -17.77 22.85
N ILE A 143 0.70 -18.73 23.53
CA ILE A 143 0.51 -18.69 24.99
C ILE A 143 1.85 -18.49 25.72
N GLY A 144 1.87 -17.49 26.60
CA GLY A 144 2.99 -17.21 27.49
C GLY A 144 4.18 -16.50 26.84
N LYS A 145 4.23 -16.40 25.50
CA LYS A 145 5.37 -15.88 24.76
C LYS A 145 5.35 -14.35 24.56
N TYR A 146 6.54 -13.79 24.49
CA TYR A 146 6.82 -12.40 24.16
C TYR A 146 7.20 -12.26 22.68
N SER A 147 7.14 -11.04 22.14
CA SER A 147 7.43 -10.79 20.72
C SER A 147 8.83 -11.22 20.27
N HIS A 148 9.83 -11.11 21.12
CA HIS A 148 11.21 -11.48 20.82
C HIS A 148 11.47 -13.01 20.75
N GLU A 149 10.48 -13.84 21.10
CA GLU A 149 10.54 -15.31 20.99
C GLU A 149 10.00 -15.82 19.65
N PHE A 150 9.63 -14.93 18.73
CA PHE A 150 9.12 -15.26 17.41
C PHE A 150 10.07 -14.80 16.31
N SER A 151 10.10 -15.53 15.19
CA SER A 151 10.77 -15.06 13.97
C SER A 151 10.01 -13.87 13.35
N GLY A 152 10.67 -13.10 12.48
CA GLY A 152 10.04 -11.98 11.77
C GLY A 152 8.79 -12.40 11.00
N GLY A 153 8.82 -13.55 10.32
CA GLY A 153 7.66 -14.10 9.62
C GLY A 153 6.51 -14.50 10.54
N GLN A 154 6.82 -15.08 11.70
CA GLN A 154 5.81 -15.41 12.72
C GLN A 154 5.18 -14.14 13.31
N LEU A 155 5.98 -13.11 13.63
CA LEU A 155 5.47 -11.82 14.10
C LEU A 155 4.61 -11.12 13.06
N GLN A 156 4.97 -11.22 11.78
CA GLN A 156 4.17 -10.65 10.71
C GLN A 156 2.81 -11.35 10.60
N ARG A 157 2.78 -12.68 10.69
CA ARG A 157 1.52 -13.46 10.77
C ARG A 157 0.70 -13.04 12.00
N LEU A 158 1.32 -12.86 13.15
CA LEU A 158 0.67 -12.35 14.36
C LEU A 158 0.15 -10.92 14.21
N SER A 159 0.85 -10.05 13.46
CA SER A 159 0.36 -8.70 13.14
C SER A 159 -0.92 -8.74 12.30
N ILE A 160 -0.98 -9.64 11.31
CA ILE A 160 -2.18 -9.89 10.51
C ILE A 160 -3.29 -10.47 11.37
N ALA A 161 -2.99 -11.50 12.18
CA ALA A 161 -3.99 -12.11 13.10
C ALA A 161 -4.60 -11.06 14.04
N ARG A 162 -3.78 -10.15 14.60
CA ARG A 162 -4.26 -9.05 15.43
C ARG A 162 -5.25 -8.15 14.69
N ALA A 163 -4.95 -7.81 13.43
CA ALA A 163 -5.86 -7.03 12.60
C ALA A 163 -7.20 -7.76 12.37
N LEU A 164 -7.17 -9.09 12.20
CA LEU A 164 -8.36 -9.93 11.96
C LEU A 164 -9.27 -10.10 13.19
N LEU A 165 -8.77 -9.84 14.41
CA LEU A 165 -9.58 -9.96 15.64
C LEU A 165 -10.83 -9.08 15.63
N VAL A 166 -10.79 -7.95 14.95
CA VAL A 166 -11.90 -6.99 14.89
C VAL A 166 -12.82 -7.18 13.67
N LYS A 167 -12.58 -8.22 12.86
CA LYS A 167 -13.31 -8.53 11.62
C LYS A 167 -13.38 -7.31 10.70
N PRO A 168 -12.23 -6.84 10.21
CA PRO A 168 -12.16 -5.65 9.35
C PRO A 168 -12.79 -5.91 7.98
N GLU A 169 -13.15 -4.86 7.27
CA GLU A 169 -13.56 -4.89 5.86
C GLU A 169 -12.39 -4.60 4.92
N ALA A 170 -11.36 -3.91 5.42
CA ALA A 170 -10.14 -3.63 4.68
C ALA A 170 -8.89 -3.72 5.55
N ILE A 171 -7.79 -4.18 4.95
CA ILE A 171 -6.44 -4.12 5.52
C ILE A 171 -5.54 -3.30 4.61
N VAL A 172 -4.82 -2.33 5.18
CA VAL A 172 -3.74 -1.60 4.51
C VAL A 172 -2.41 -2.15 5.03
N ALA A 173 -1.68 -2.84 4.17
CA ALA A 173 -0.42 -3.48 4.48
C ALA A 173 0.74 -2.70 3.85
N ASP A 174 1.53 -2.02 4.68
CA ASP A 174 2.70 -1.25 4.23
C ASP A 174 3.95 -2.15 4.30
N GLU A 175 4.43 -2.60 3.14
CA GLU A 175 5.56 -3.52 2.94
C GLU A 175 5.50 -4.78 3.83
N PRO A 176 4.41 -5.57 3.79
CA PRO A 176 4.17 -6.64 4.76
C PRO A 176 5.17 -7.81 4.70
N VAL A 177 6.04 -7.86 3.68
CA VAL A 177 7.00 -8.96 3.47
C VAL A 177 8.45 -8.48 3.39
N SER A 178 8.73 -7.21 3.66
CA SER A 178 10.08 -6.65 3.50
C SER A 178 11.08 -7.17 4.54
N MET A 179 10.62 -7.46 5.76
CA MET A 179 11.46 -7.92 6.88
C MET A 179 11.37 -9.43 7.14
N VAL A 180 10.95 -10.21 6.14
CA VAL A 180 10.85 -11.66 6.23
C VAL A 180 11.68 -12.35 5.16
N ASP A 181 12.10 -13.59 5.45
CA ASP A 181 12.87 -14.40 4.51
C ASP A 181 12.08 -14.71 3.25
N ALA A 182 12.82 -14.92 2.15
CA ALA A 182 12.25 -15.13 0.83
C ALA A 182 11.24 -16.30 0.77
N SER A 183 11.50 -17.38 1.50
CA SER A 183 10.60 -18.55 1.57
C SER A 183 9.25 -18.22 2.23
N THR A 184 9.24 -17.33 3.22
CA THR A 184 8.04 -16.97 3.99
C THR A 184 7.21 -15.87 3.32
N ARG A 185 7.80 -15.11 2.36
CA ARG A 185 7.10 -13.99 1.69
C ARG A 185 5.84 -14.43 0.98
N ILE A 186 5.93 -15.50 0.20
CA ILE A 186 4.79 -16.04 -0.56
C ILE A 186 3.70 -16.54 0.38
N ASP A 187 4.07 -17.20 1.49
CA ASP A 187 3.07 -17.67 2.47
C ASP A 187 2.29 -16.52 3.10
N ILE A 188 2.96 -15.40 3.40
CA ILE A 188 2.29 -14.21 3.94
C ILE A 188 1.36 -13.57 2.89
N LEU A 189 1.76 -13.55 1.62
CA LEU A 189 0.90 -13.03 0.55
C LEU A 189 -0.29 -13.94 0.30
N ASN A 190 -0.13 -15.26 0.42
CA ASN A 190 -1.23 -16.22 0.32
C ASN A 190 -2.29 -15.99 1.40
N ILE A 191 -1.91 -15.57 2.62
CA ILE A 191 -2.89 -15.19 3.64
C ILE A 191 -3.84 -14.09 3.14
N PHE A 192 -3.33 -13.08 2.41
CA PHE A 192 -4.20 -12.03 1.86
C PHE A 192 -5.08 -12.54 0.73
N ILE A 193 -4.60 -13.49 -0.10
CA ILE A 193 -5.39 -14.14 -1.15
C ILE A 193 -6.52 -14.94 -0.52
N ASP A 194 -6.22 -15.79 0.47
CA ASP A 194 -7.20 -16.61 1.17
C ASP A 194 -8.26 -15.75 1.86
N LEU A 195 -7.86 -14.66 2.53
CA LEU A 195 -8.77 -13.72 3.17
C LEU A 195 -9.69 -12.99 2.16
N LYS A 196 -9.17 -12.67 0.97
CA LYS A 196 -9.99 -12.11 -0.11
C LYS A 196 -11.03 -13.13 -0.58
N GLU A 197 -10.61 -14.36 -0.84
CA GLU A 197 -11.47 -15.41 -1.40
C GLU A 197 -12.52 -15.93 -0.42
N GLU A 198 -12.12 -16.14 0.85
CA GLU A 198 -13.00 -16.72 1.86
C GLU A 198 -13.89 -15.69 2.57
N GLU A 199 -13.39 -14.49 2.80
CA GLU A 199 -14.07 -13.47 3.61
C GLU A 199 -14.48 -12.23 2.81
N GLY A 200 -14.07 -12.12 1.53
CA GLY A 200 -14.29 -10.93 0.72
C GLY A 200 -13.56 -9.70 1.29
N LEU A 201 -12.45 -9.92 2.00
CA LEU A 201 -11.65 -8.87 2.60
C LEU A 201 -10.97 -8.04 1.49
N ALA A 202 -11.08 -6.72 1.56
CA ALA A 202 -10.31 -5.84 0.71
C ALA A 202 -8.90 -5.64 1.29
N SER A 203 -7.87 -5.64 0.42
CA SER A 203 -6.51 -5.38 0.87
C SER A 203 -5.82 -4.34 -0.01
N THR A 204 -5.08 -3.42 0.62
CA THR A 204 -4.16 -2.53 -0.09
C THR A 204 -2.75 -2.93 0.29
N ILE A 205 -2.00 -3.51 -0.65
CA ILE A 205 -0.63 -3.99 -0.41
C ILE A 205 0.36 -3.00 -1.05
N ILE A 206 1.15 -2.35 -0.20
CA ILE A 206 2.17 -1.42 -0.61
C ILE A 206 3.50 -2.14 -0.69
N GLY A 207 4.22 -1.95 -1.80
CA GLY A 207 5.50 -2.58 -2.00
C GLY A 207 6.33 -1.93 -3.09
N HIS A 208 7.54 -2.45 -3.25
CA HIS A 208 8.46 -2.06 -4.33
C HIS A 208 8.84 -3.26 -5.22
N ASP A 209 8.43 -4.48 -4.85
CA ASP A 209 8.66 -5.70 -5.62
C ASP A 209 7.51 -5.95 -6.59
N LEU A 210 7.79 -5.75 -7.88
CA LEU A 210 6.82 -5.91 -8.96
C LEU A 210 6.40 -7.37 -9.17
N GLY A 211 7.30 -8.33 -8.90
CA GLY A 211 7.01 -9.75 -9.00
C GLY A 211 5.99 -10.18 -7.96
N LEU A 212 6.19 -9.80 -6.71
CA LEU A 212 5.26 -10.08 -5.62
C LEU A 212 3.92 -9.38 -5.82
N ALA A 213 3.94 -8.13 -6.30
CA ALA A 213 2.72 -7.40 -6.61
C ALA A 213 1.94 -8.05 -7.77
N SER A 214 2.64 -8.50 -8.81
CA SER A 214 2.03 -9.24 -9.93
C SER A 214 1.41 -10.58 -9.49
N TYR A 215 1.95 -11.17 -8.44
CA TYR A 215 1.44 -12.43 -7.88
C TYR A 215 0.14 -12.25 -7.10
N VAL A 216 0.06 -11.21 -6.26
CA VAL A 216 -1.01 -11.08 -5.26
C VAL A 216 -2.13 -10.11 -5.65
N SER A 217 -1.87 -9.13 -6.52
CA SER A 217 -2.81 -8.03 -6.78
C SER A 217 -3.77 -8.32 -7.93
N ASP A 218 -5.01 -7.86 -7.80
CA ASP A 218 -6.00 -7.82 -8.89
C ASP A 218 -5.79 -6.57 -9.76
N ARG A 219 -5.54 -5.43 -9.10
CA ARG A 219 -5.22 -4.14 -9.73
C ARG A 219 -4.00 -3.50 -9.08
N VAL A 220 -3.35 -2.62 -9.81
CA VAL A 220 -2.18 -1.91 -9.33
C VAL A 220 -2.25 -0.42 -9.63
N VAL A 221 -1.63 0.36 -8.75
CA VAL A 221 -1.42 1.81 -8.87
C VAL A 221 0.07 2.07 -8.80
N VAL A 222 0.64 2.68 -9.82
CA VAL A 222 2.07 3.01 -9.89
C VAL A 222 2.26 4.48 -9.54
N LEU A 223 3.04 4.73 -8.48
CA LEU A 223 3.32 6.05 -7.93
C LEU A 223 4.75 6.51 -8.27
N TYR A 224 4.87 7.74 -8.74
CA TYR A 224 6.14 8.42 -8.90
C TYR A 224 6.06 9.85 -8.35
N LYS A 225 6.95 10.21 -7.43
CA LYS A 225 7.02 11.55 -6.79
C LYS A 225 5.65 12.08 -6.30
N GLY A 226 4.88 11.22 -5.66
CA GLY A 226 3.58 11.56 -5.08
C GLY A 226 2.41 11.54 -6.05
N GLN A 227 2.61 11.29 -7.34
CA GLN A 227 1.55 11.23 -8.34
C GLN A 227 1.31 9.81 -8.83
N VAL A 228 0.06 9.48 -9.16
CA VAL A 228 -0.28 8.28 -9.92
C VAL A 228 0.11 8.50 -11.37
N VAL A 229 1.02 7.68 -11.88
CA VAL A 229 1.46 7.76 -13.28
C VAL A 229 0.77 6.71 -14.16
N GLU A 230 0.39 5.59 -13.57
CA GLU A 230 -0.36 4.52 -14.23
C GLU A 230 -1.16 3.73 -13.21
N GLN A 231 -2.40 3.32 -13.56
CA GLN A 231 -3.21 2.42 -12.75
C GLN A 231 -4.12 1.57 -13.63
N GLY A 232 -4.41 0.36 -13.21
CA GLY A 232 -5.27 -0.57 -13.95
C GLY A 232 -5.25 -1.97 -13.38
N THR A 233 -5.74 -2.95 -14.13
CA THR A 233 -5.59 -4.37 -13.76
C THR A 233 -4.11 -4.73 -13.66
N VAL A 234 -3.78 -5.80 -12.97
CA VAL A 234 -2.39 -6.28 -12.83
C VAL A 234 -1.69 -6.50 -14.18
N ASN A 235 -2.44 -6.61 -15.27
CA ASN A 235 -1.90 -6.76 -16.63
C ASN A 235 -1.02 -5.59 -17.08
N ILE A 236 -1.18 -4.38 -16.50
CA ILE A 236 -0.26 -3.26 -16.78
C ILE A 236 1.20 -3.58 -16.41
N LEU A 237 1.44 -4.57 -15.54
CA LEU A 237 2.78 -5.05 -15.23
C LEU A 237 3.36 -5.99 -16.32
N ARG A 238 2.54 -6.44 -17.29
CA ARG A 238 2.99 -7.21 -18.45
C ARG A 238 3.21 -6.32 -19.68
N ASP A 239 2.30 -5.37 -19.87
CA ASP A 239 2.34 -4.41 -20.98
C ASP A 239 2.11 -2.98 -20.46
N PRO A 240 3.14 -2.37 -19.81
CA PRO A 240 3.03 -1.05 -19.25
C PRO A 240 2.97 0.05 -20.32
N ALA A 241 2.11 1.02 -20.12
CA ALA A 241 2.03 2.19 -20.98
C ALA A 241 3.03 3.26 -20.54
N HIS A 242 3.11 3.59 -19.26
CA HIS A 242 3.96 4.68 -18.78
C HIS A 242 5.45 4.31 -18.81
N PRO A 243 6.34 5.18 -19.35
CA PRO A 243 7.78 4.92 -19.40
C PRO A 243 8.42 4.60 -18.04
N TYR A 244 7.92 5.17 -16.95
CA TYR A 244 8.39 4.84 -15.61
C TYR A 244 8.05 3.40 -15.21
N THR A 245 6.84 2.92 -15.50
CA THR A 245 6.44 1.53 -15.23
C THR A 245 7.30 0.55 -16.04
N LYS A 246 7.60 0.89 -17.31
CA LYS A 246 8.55 0.12 -18.15
C LYS A 246 9.93 0.06 -17.51
N MET A 247 10.45 1.19 -17.06
CA MET A 247 11.74 1.26 -16.37
C MET A 247 11.79 0.39 -15.11
N LEU A 248 10.72 0.42 -14.30
CA LEU A 248 10.66 -0.42 -13.09
C LEU A 248 10.71 -1.91 -13.43
N LEU A 249 10.02 -2.34 -14.49
CA LEU A 249 10.02 -3.73 -14.94
C LEU A 249 11.36 -4.15 -15.55
N GLU A 250 12.01 -3.27 -16.29
CA GLU A 250 13.35 -3.52 -16.83
C GLU A 250 14.41 -3.61 -15.73
N ALA A 251 14.17 -2.99 -14.58
CA ALA A 251 15.07 -3.05 -13.44
C ALA A 251 14.93 -4.35 -12.62
N VAL A 252 13.89 -5.16 -12.85
CA VAL A 252 13.72 -6.46 -12.16
C VAL A 252 14.76 -7.46 -12.71
N PRO A 253 15.61 -8.07 -11.87
CA PRO A 253 16.55 -9.10 -12.30
C PRO A 253 15.82 -10.30 -12.90
N ARG A 254 16.23 -10.73 -14.09
CA ARG A 254 15.69 -11.91 -14.78
C ARG A 254 16.78 -12.97 -14.91
N ILE A 255 16.44 -14.22 -14.65
CA ILE A 255 17.41 -15.34 -14.68
C ILE A 255 17.87 -15.64 -16.11
N ASP A 256 16.98 -15.42 -17.08
CA ASP A 256 17.17 -15.69 -18.51
C ASP A 256 17.83 -14.54 -19.28
N TYR A 257 18.12 -13.42 -18.62
CA TYR A 257 18.65 -12.23 -19.28
C TYR A 257 19.91 -11.70 -18.59
N LYS A 258 21.03 -11.69 -19.32
CA LYS A 258 22.28 -11.07 -18.88
C LYS A 258 22.26 -9.60 -19.28
N TRP A 259 22.41 -8.70 -18.33
CA TRP A 259 22.49 -7.26 -18.58
C TRP A 259 23.72 -6.94 -19.42
N THR A 260 23.52 -6.75 -20.73
CA THR A 260 24.61 -6.41 -21.69
C THR A 260 24.57 -4.95 -22.08
N THR A 261 23.50 -4.23 -21.81
CA THR A 261 23.31 -2.84 -22.20
C THR A 261 23.03 -1.98 -20.95
N PRO A 262 23.69 -0.82 -20.78
CA PRO A 262 23.36 0.12 -19.72
C PRO A 262 21.89 0.54 -19.81
N LEU A 263 21.21 0.65 -18.68
CA LEU A 263 19.86 1.20 -18.63
C LEU A 263 19.84 2.59 -19.28
N ARG A 264 18.95 2.83 -20.22
CA ARG A 264 18.81 4.10 -20.96
C ARG A 264 18.28 5.25 -20.10
N TYR A 265 17.99 5.01 -18.82
CA TYR A 265 17.39 5.97 -17.91
C TYR A 265 18.47 6.77 -17.17
N GLN A 266 18.31 8.09 -17.17
CA GLN A 266 19.23 8.97 -16.46
C GLN A 266 19.04 8.84 -14.95
N VAL A 267 20.15 8.78 -14.22
CA VAL A 267 20.12 8.88 -12.76
C VAL A 267 19.80 10.33 -12.39
N GLU A 268 18.72 10.54 -11.69
CA GLU A 268 18.30 11.87 -11.27
C GLU A 268 19.24 12.37 -10.15
N SER A 269 19.85 13.55 -10.34
CA SER A 269 20.54 14.23 -9.25
C SER A 269 19.50 14.71 -8.21
N VAL A 270 19.81 14.59 -6.94
CA VAL A 270 18.93 14.87 -5.77
C VAL A 270 18.33 16.29 -5.76
N GLN A 271 18.74 17.17 -6.66
CA GLN A 271 18.39 18.61 -6.67
C GLN A 271 17.35 19.03 -7.71
N THR A 272 16.69 18.14 -8.44
CA THR A 272 15.70 18.56 -9.43
C THR A 272 14.43 19.07 -8.74
N ARG A 273 14.31 20.40 -8.74
CA ARG A 273 13.16 21.19 -8.30
C ARG A 273 11.87 20.73 -9.00
N HIS A 274 10.73 20.97 -8.38
CA HIS A 274 9.41 20.77 -8.97
C HIS A 274 9.34 21.29 -10.39
N THR A 275 9.14 20.39 -11.35
CA THR A 275 8.80 20.77 -12.73
C THR A 275 7.33 21.13 -12.78
N THR A 276 6.96 22.14 -13.53
CA THR A 276 5.55 22.48 -13.82
C THR A 276 4.90 21.46 -14.76
N GLY A 277 5.70 20.61 -15.40
CA GLY A 277 5.30 19.60 -16.36
C GLY A 277 5.22 18.18 -15.80
N CYS A 278 5.50 17.19 -16.66
CA CYS A 278 5.50 15.79 -16.28
C CYS A 278 6.54 15.49 -15.18
N VAL A 279 6.14 14.84 -14.11
CA VAL A 279 7.02 14.52 -12.96
C VAL A 279 8.19 13.61 -13.33
N PHE A 280 8.06 12.83 -14.42
CA PHE A 280 9.08 11.89 -14.89
C PHE A 280 9.99 12.46 -16.01
N VAL A 281 9.79 13.72 -16.44
CA VAL A 281 10.45 14.32 -17.61
C VAL A 281 11.98 14.18 -17.60
N ASN A 282 12.63 14.32 -16.45
CA ASN A 282 14.10 14.30 -16.34
C ASN A 282 14.72 12.92 -16.54
N ARG A 283 13.93 11.85 -16.41
CA ARG A 283 14.38 10.45 -16.56
C ARG A 283 13.77 9.77 -17.78
N CYS A 284 12.79 10.42 -18.43
CA CYS A 284 12.03 9.83 -19.53
C CYS A 284 12.84 9.81 -20.82
N PRO A 285 13.13 8.63 -21.42
CA PRO A 285 13.82 8.56 -22.71
C PRO A 285 12.93 8.94 -23.90
N PHE A 286 11.61 9.02 -23.68
CA PHE A 286 10.60 9.32 -24.71
C PHE A 286 9.98 10.72 -24.53
N ARG A 287 10.68 11.62 -23.82
CA ARG A 287 10.15 12.95 -23.55
C ARG A 287 9.90 13.75 -24.83
N LEU A 288 8.74 14.37 -24.89
CA LEU A 288 8.41 15.40 -25.88
C LEU A 288 8.94 16.73 -25.33
N GLU A 289 10.03 17.25 -25.90
CA GLU A 289 10.89 18.29 -25.30
C GLU A 289 10.13 19.48 -24.74
N ASP A 290 9.25 20.10 -25.53
CA ASP A 290 8.50 21.27 -25.07
C ASP A 290 7.30 20.95 -24.18
N LYS A 291 6.61 19.88 -24.46
CA LYS A 291 5.34 19.55 -23.82
C LYS A 291 5.53 18.95 -22.43
N CYS A 292 6.40 17.93 -22.32
CA CYS A 292 6.65 17.26 -21.04
C CYS A 292 7.32 18.17 -20.01
N ALA A 293 8.13 19.14 -20.43
CA ALA A 293 8.81 20.05 -19.52
C ALA A 293 7.89 21.15 -18.96
N LYS A 294 6.90 21.59 -19.75
CA LYS A 294 6.11 22.79 -19.47
C LYS A 294 4.70 22.48 -18.97
N LEU A 295 4.11 21.35 -19.42
CA LEU A 295 2.71 21.02 -19.19
C LEU A 295 2.58 19.68 -18.47
N GLU A 296 1.74 19.66 -17.43
CA GLU A 296 1.37 18.42 -16.74
C GLU A 296 0.49 17.56 -17.66
N PRO A 297 0.78 16.26 -17.86
CA PRO A 297 -0.06 15.39 -18.66
C PRO A 297 -1.39 15.14 -17.96
N HIS A 298 -2.47 15.10 -18.71
CA HIS A 298 -3.74 14.63 -18.22
C HIS A 298 -3.82 13.09 -18.23
N VAL A 299 -4.77 12.54 -17.48
CA VAL A 299 -5.02 11.09 -17.44
C VAL A 299 -5.74 10.67 -18.71
N VAL A 300 -5.25 9.64 -19.36
CA VAL A 300 -5.83 9.01 -20.55
C VAL A 300 -6.26 7.59 -20.20
N ASN A 301 -7.47 7.21 -20.63
CA ASN A 301 -7.96 5.84 -20.49
C ASN A 301 -7.47 4.98 -21.66
N LEU A 302 -6.85 3.85 -21.34
CA LEU A 302 -6.37 2.85 -22.30
C LEU A 302 -6.99 1.49 -21.96
N GLY A 303 -8.20 1.26 -22.47
CA GLY A 303 -8.95 0.05 -22.11
C GLY A 303 -9.27 -0.02 -20.61
N ASP A 304 -8.71 -1.01 -19.94
CA ASP A 304 -8.87 -1.25 -18.49
C ASP A 304 -7.80 -0.55 -17.61
N SER A 305 -6.98 0.30 -18.22
CA SER A 305 -5.94 1.06 -17.54
C SER A 305 -6.07 2.58 -17.76
N GLN A 306 -5.42 3.34 -16.90
CA GLN A 306 -5.30 4.79 -16.96
C GLN A 306 -3.82 5.16 -16.89
N VAL A 307 -3.38 6.03 -17.78
CA VAL A 307 -2.00 6.51 -17.84
C VAL A 307 -1.94 8.03 -17.87
N LYS A 308 -1.01 8.60 -17.11
CA LYS A 308 -0.75 10.04 -17.07
C LYS A 308 0.50 10.36 -17.91
N CYS A 309 0.36 10.35 -19.23
CA CYS A 309 1.50 10.50 -20.16
C CYS A 309 1.08 11.15 -21.48
N TRP A 310 1.88 12.12 -21.95
CA TRP A 310 1.67 12.82 -23.22
C TRP A 310 1.78 11.94 -24.46
N LEU A 311 2.47 10.80 -24.39
CA LEU A 311 2.58 9.85 -25.51
C LEU A 311 1.22 9.26 -25.95
N TYR A 312 0.20 9.35 -25.10
CA TYR A 312 -1.14 8.82 -25.35
C TYR A 312 -2.22 9.90 -25.40
N ALA A 313 -1.88 11.15 -25.11
CA ALA A 313 -2.86 12.23 -25.02
C ALA A 313 -3.28 12.84 -26.37
N GLU A 314 -2.69 12.38 -27.48
CA GLU A 314 -2.94 12.90 -28.84
C GLU A 314 -3.48 11.84 -29.81
N LYS A 315 -3.99 10.74 -29.29
CA LYS A 315 -4.60 9.67 -30.11
C LYS A 315 -6.11 9.73 -30.06
#